data_0ad552b8fb5dcfae8f9bfbf5acbd0eaf
#
_entry.id   0ad552b8fb5dcfae8f9bfbf5acbd0eaf
#
_cell.length_a   1.000
_cell.length_b   1.000
_cell.length_c   1.000
_cell.angle_alpha   90.00
_cell.angle_beta   90.00
_cell.angle_gamma   90.00
#
_symmetry.space_group_name_H-M   'P 1'
#
loop_
_entity.id
_entity.type
_entity.pdbx_description
1 polymer ?
#
loop_
_entity_poly.entity_id
_entity_poly.type
_entity_poly.pdbx_seq_one_letter_code
_entity_poly.pdbx_strand_id
1 'polypeptide(L)'
;MEVLTGKELLLTLFLKMGLAGSLAALLARSAAFRKVLYTEQRDSDEKVRLMLFFTPPLALGIMLRLLGYRFADLTVEGAFVLGLLGGRVPGVLGGAIISLPAFFNHEWLSTPLATAAGLLGGMIRQALPNTEAVWHLGPFTFVGVPRWLLRWARGREREQHWEMLPLAGCVAIELARISLGAAFHGRWLYTFTADKSWAPIPVLFATVMAVAIPIKIWNTIRVEANLEEHQQMLLKARMDALSSQINPQILFNTLNTVSALIRMDPDMARVVVLKLSNILRRLLRTQENFVPLREELSFVDDYLDIEVARSGSEKLAIQKQIDENTLEAFVPAMLLQPIVENSIKHGLAPKIEGGEIRIRTALEDGRLVIEVEDNGIGISESRLARVYGEGIGMSNIRARLKLLYGDDFHFDITSRPGIGTQVRIEVPELVSIAPASA
;
A
#
# COMPACT_ATOMS: atom_id res chain seq x y z
N MET A 1 20.48 -34.67 38.19
CA MET A 1 20.68 -33.73 37.04
C MET A 1 21.89 -34.20 36.26
N GLU A 2 21.74 -34.71 35.04
CA GLU A 2 22.88 -35.12 34.24
C GLU A 2 23.59 -33.87 33.68
N VAL A 3 24.88 -33.77 33.96
CA VAL A 3 25.73 -32.71 33.45
C VAL A 3 26.08 -33.03 31.99
N LEU A 4 25.72 -32.12 31.07
CA LEU A 4 25.98 -32.30 29.66
C LEU A 4 27.48 -32.11 29.36
N THR A 5 28.00 -32.91 28.46
CA THR A 5 29.31 -32.61 27.86
C THR A 5 29.21 -31.34 26.99
N GLY A 6 30.30 -30.65 26.76
CA GLY A 6 30.28 -29.43 25.94
C GLY A 6 29.71 -29.67 24.52
N LYS A 7 29.96 -30.84 23.92
CA LYS A 7 29.41 -31.20 22.59
C LYS A 7 27.90 -31.43 22.63
N GLU A 8 27.40 -32.17 23.65
CA GLU A 8 25.97 -32.40 23.82
C GLU A 8 25.20 -31.10 24.10
N LEU A 9 25.79 -30.20 24.90
CA LEU A 9 25.21 -28.89 25.14
C LEU A 9 25.02 -28.13 23.83
N LEU A 10 26.10 -27.99 23.04
CA LEU A 10 26.05 -27.24 21.75
C LEU A 10 25.04 -27.87 20.79
N LEU A 11 24.99 -29.19 20.66
CA LEU A 11 24.02 -29.87 19.82
C LEU A 11 22.59 -29.62 20.31
N THR A 12 22.34 -29.73 21.63
CA THR A 12 21.02 -29.47 22.23
C THR A 12 20.55 -28.04 21.97
N LEU A 13 21.44 -27.06 22.12
CA LEU A 13 21.13 -25.65 21.86
C LEU A 13 20.86 -25.37 20.38
N PHE A 14 21.64 -26.00 19.47
CA PHE A 14 21.39 -25.89 18.03
C PHE A 14 20.03 -26.48 17.65
N LEU A 15 19.68 -27.64 18.15
CA LEU A 15 18.37 -28.29 17.95
C LEU A 15 17.23 -27.42 18.52
N LYS A 16 17.45 -26.79 19.68
CA LYS A 16 16.49 -25.85 20.29
C LYS A 16 16.18 -24.65 19.35
N MET A 17 17.21 -24.03 18.78
CA MET A 17 17.04 -22.94 17.82
C MET A 17 16.30 -23.40 16.55
N GLY A 18 16.66 -24.58 16.03
CA GLY A 18 15.98 -25.19 14.87
C GLY A 18 14.50 -25.49 15.15
N LEU A 19 14.18 -26.01 16.34
CA LEU A 19 12.80 -26.26 16.76
C LEU A 19 11.99 -24.94 16.84
N ALA A 20 12.56 -23.89 17.44
CA ALA A 20 11.90 -22.59 17.53
C ALA A 20 11.58 -22.01 16.13
N GLY A 21 12.53 -22.10 15.20
CA GLY A 21 12.32 -21.68 13.81
C GLY A 21 11.27 -22.52 13.06
N SER A 22 11.32 -23.85 13.23
CA SER A 22 10.37 -24.78 12.62
C SER A 22 8.94 -24.58 13.14
N LEU A 23 8.78 -24.38 14.44
CA LEU A 23 7.49 -24.08 15.05
C LEU A 23 6.94 -22.74 14.53
N ALA A 24 7.79 -21.72 14.46
CA ALA A 24 7.40 -20.43 13.91
C ALA A 24 6.94 -20.52 12.45
N ALA A 25 7.68 -21.25 11.61
CA ALA A 25 7.32 -21.48 10.21
C ALA A 25 6.01 -22.30 10.07
N LEU A 26 5.79 -23.30 10.94
CA LEU A 26 4.56 -24.08 10.96
C LEU A 26 3.35 -23.21 11.33
N LEU A 27 3.44 -22.42 12.38
CA LEU A 27 2.38 -21.50 12.81
C LEU A 27 2.07 -20.49 11.70
N ALA A 28 3.07 -19.97 11.01
CA ALA A 28 2.91 -19.00 9.92
C ALA A 28 2.17 -19.56 8.69
N ARG A 29 2.09 -20.90 8.53
CA ARG A 29 1.25 -21.52 7.46
C ARG A 29 -0.23 -21.36 7.72
N SER A 30 -0.65 -21.22 8.97
CA SER A 30 -2.06 -21.04 9.33
C SER A 30 -2.53 -19.63 8.99
N ALA A 31 -3.56 -19.52 8.13
CA ALA A 31 -4.20 -18.24 7.79
C ALA A 31 -4.80 -17.57 9.05
N ALA A 32 -5.39 -18.37 9.96
CA ALA A 32 -5.95 -17.86 11.20
C ALA A 32 -4.87 -17.28 12.12
N PHE A 33 -3.70 -17.91 12.21
CA PHE A 33 -2.56 -17.37 12.96
C PHE A 33 -2.04 -16.07 12.34
N ARG A 34 -1.85 -16.03 11.02
CA ARG A 34 -1.40 -14.82 10.32
C ARG A 34 -2.35 -13.65 10.56
N LYS A 35 -3.66 -13.86 10.47
CA LYS A 35 -4.66 -12.81 10.74
C LYS A 35 -4.50 -12.21 12.15
N VAL A 36 -4.36 -13.04 13.17
CA VAL A 36 -4.16 -12.58 14.56
C VAL A 36 -2.79 -11.91 14.74
N LEU A 37 -1.77 -12.39 14.02
CA LEU A 37 -0.42 -11.84 14.11
C LEU A 37 -0.33 -10.42 13.54
N TYR A 38 -1.06 -10.12 12.45
CA TYR A 38 -1.02 -8.84 11.74
C TYR A 38 -1.88 -7.76 12.41
N THR A 39 -2.83 -8.15 13.25
CA THR A 39 -3.66 -7.19 13.98
C THR A 39 -2.82 -6.49 15.07
N GLU A 40 -2.69 -5.16 14.99
CA GLU A 40 -1.91 -4.38 15.97
C GLU A 40 -2.67 -4.19 17.28
N GLN A 41 -3.94 -3.78 17.20
CA GLN A 41 -4.83 -3.63 18.36
C GLN A 41 -5.72 -4.86 18.45
N ARG A 42 -5.32 -5.82 19.30
CA ARG A 42 -6.05 -7.08 19.50
C ARG A 42 -7.17 -6.91 20.51
N ASP A 43 -8.34 -7.35 20.14
CA ASP A 43 -9.45 -7.51 21.07
C ASP A 43 -9.24 -8.74 22.02
N SER A 44 -10.20 -8.98 22.90
CA SER A 44 -10.11 -10.09 23.86
C SER A 44 -10.11 -11.45 23.18
N ASP A 45 -10.89 -11.63 22.11
CA ASP A 45 -11.00 -12.90 21.39
C ASP A 45 -9.72 -13.21 20.62
N GLU A 46 -9.10 -12.19 20.01
CA GLU A 46 -7.83 -12.33 19.31
C GLU A 46 -6.67 -12.67 20.25
N LYS A 47 -6.67 -12.09 21.46
CA LYS A 47 -5.70 -12.45 22.52
C LYS A 47 -5.84 -13.90 22.94
N VAL A 48 -7.08 -14.38 23.11
CA VAL A 48 -7.34 -15.79 23.42
C VAL A 48 -6.89 -16.71 22.28
N ARG A 49 -7.20 -16.36 21.04
CA ARG A 49 -6.72 -17.12 19.87
C ARG A 49 -5.20 -17.17 19.80
N LEU A 50 -4.51 -16.06 20.06
CA LEU A 50 -3.06 -16.03 20.11
C LEU A 50 -2.52 -17.01 21.17
N MET A 51 -3.10 -17.03 22.38
CA MET A 51 -2.75 -17.98 23.43
C MET A 51 -2.96 -19.43 22.97
N LEU A 52 -4.08 -19.72 22.30
CA LEU A 52 -4.38 -21.07 21.79
C LEU A 52 -3.38 -21.56 20.74
N PHE A 53 -2.77 -20.67 19.95
CA PHE A 53 -1.71 -21.03 19.01
C PHE A 53 -0.38 -21.33 19.72
N PHE A 54 -0.07 -20.62 20.79
CA PHE A 54 1.22 -20.76 21.49
C PHE A 54 1.23 -21.83 22.58
N THR A 55 0.19 -21.90 23.41
CA THR A 55 0.24 -22.70 24.62
C THR A 55 0.30 -24.22 24.39
N PRO A 56 -0.47 -24.85 23.46
CA PRO A 56 -0.42 -26.31 23.30
C PRO A 56 0.93 -26.81 22.77
N PRO A 57 1.52 -26.24 21.69
CA PRO A 57 2.79 -26.76 21.17
C PRO A 57 3.95 -26.52 22.13
N LEU A 58 3.94 -25.45 22.92
CA LEU A 58 4.98 -25.19 23.92
C LEU A 58 4.83 -26.07 25.13
N ALA A 59 3.61 -26.35 25.61
CA ALA A 59 3.35 -27.32 26.68
C ALA A 59 3.74 -28.76 26.27
N LEU A 60 3.45 -29.11 25.00
CA LEU A 60 3.92 -30.39 24.43
C LEU A 60 5.46 -30.44 24.40
N GLY A 61 6.14 -29.33 24.11
CA GLY A 61 7.60 -29.23 24.17
C GLY A 61 8.15 -29.61 25.56
N ILE A 62 7.49 -29.16 26.64
CA ILE A 62 7.86 -29.56 28.00
C ILE A 62 7.66 -31.06 28.21
N MET A 63 6.54 -31.64 27.77
CA MET A 63 6.30 -33.06 27.87
C MET A 63 7.39 -33.86 27.14
N LEU A 64 7.79 -33.43 25.93
CA LEU A 64 8.90 -34.06 25.21
C LEU A 64 10.23 -33.91 25.96
N ARG A 65 10.49 -32.78 26.60
CA ARG A 65 11.66 -32.60 27.46
C ARG A 65 11.68 -33.59 28.62
N LEU A 66 10.53 -33.81 29.27
CA LEU A 66 10.40 -34.77 30.37
C LEU A 66 10.65 -36.22 29.91
N LEU A 67 10.43 -36.52 28.62
CA LEU A 67 10.77 -37.81 27.99
C LEU A 67 12.25 -37.90 27.55
N GLY A 68 13.07 -36.88 27.86
CA GLY A 68 14.51 -36.88 27.54
C GLY A 68 14.93 -35.95 26.36
N TYR A 69 13.98 -35.39 25.59
CA TYR A 69 14.27 -34.50 24.49
C TYR A 69 14.54 -33.05 24.96
N ARG A 70 15.69 -32.83 25.60
CA ARG A 70 16.06 -31.60 26.32
C ARG A 70 15.96 -30.31 25.49
N PHE A 71 16.16 -30.38 24.15
CA PHE A 71 16.05 -29.27 23.24
C PHE A 71 14.61 -28.77 23.05
N ALA A 72 13.60 -29.53 23.44
CA ALA A 72 12.21 -29.20 23.21
C ALA A 72 11.67 -28.13 24.18
N ASP A 73 12.42 -27.75 25.21
CA ASP A 73 12.02 -26.74 26.18
C ASP A 73 12.18 -25.31 25.63
N LEU A 74 11.04 -24.71 25.27
CA LEU A 74 10.89 -23.32 24.85
C LEU A 74 9.96 -22.57 25.83
N THR A 75 9.84 -22.97 27.05
CA THR A 75 8.85 -22.45 28.02
C THR A 75 9.01 -20.98 28.29
N VAL A 76 10.21 -20.57 28.66
CA VAL A 76 10.50 -19.18 29.08
C VAL A 76 10.52 -18.26 27.86
N GLU A 77 11.14 -18.70 26.79
CA GLU A 77 11.21 -17.96 25.54
C GLU A 77 9.82 -17.79 24.90
N GLY A 78 9.02 -18.86 24.88
CA GLY A 78 7.65 -18.84 24.34
C GLY A 78 6.71 -17.96 25.15
N ALA A 79 6.79 -18.01 26.49
CA ALA A 79 6.02 -17.13 27.36
C ALA A 79 6.41 -15.65 27.13
N PHE A 80 7.70 -15.36 27.00
CA PHE A 80 8.21 -14.02 26.71
C PHE A 80 7.72 -13.50 25.35
N VAL A 81 7.83 -14.32 24.29
CA VAL A 81 7.31 -13.97 22.94
C VAL A 81 5.81 -13.74 22.98
N LEU A 82 5.05 -14.57 23.68
CA LEU A 82 3.61 -14.39 23.85
C LEU A 82 3.28 -13.06 24.55
N GLY A 83 4.08 -12.66 25.53
CA GLY A 83 3.99 -11.36 26.18
C GLY A 83 4.30 -10.21 25.24
N LEU A 84 5.39 -10.30 24.47
CA LEU A 84 5.78 -9.30 23.47
C LEU A 84 4.72 -9.10 22.38
N LEU A 85 4.07 -10.17 21.92
CA LEU A 85 3.07 -10.12 20.89
C LEU A 85 1.65 -9.81 21.41
N GLY A 86 1.26 -10.42 22.53
CA GLY A 86 -0.10 -10.37 23.07
C GLY A 86 -0.32 -9.34 24.18
N GLY A 87 0.76 -8.86 24.82
CA GLY A 87 0.68 -7.99 25.98
C GLY A 87 0.71 -8.74 27.32
N ARG A 88 0.51 -8.02 28.43
CA ARG A 88 0.70 -8.55 29.81
C ARG A 88 -0.20 -9.75 30.11
N VAL A 89 -1.49 -9.65 29.81
CA VAL A 89 -2.46 -10.70 30.19
C VAL A 89 -2.18 -12.00 29.45
N PRO A 90 -2.05 -12.05 28.09
CA PRO A 90 -1.67 -13.27 27.39
C PRO A 90 -0.30 -13.81 27.82
N GLY A 91 0.67 -12.94 28.09
CA GLY A 91 2.00 -13.37 28.55
C GLY A 91 1.96 -14.09 29.89
N VAL A 92 1.26 -13.53 30.89
CA VAL A 92 1.13 -14.12 32.23
C VAL A 92 0.33 -15.44 32.19
N LEU A 93 -0.89 -15.39 31.61
CA LEU A 93 -1.75 -16.57 31.54
C LEU A 93 -1.13 -17.67 30.69
N GLY A 94 -0.57 -17.28 29.52
CA GLY A 94 0.11 -18.24 28.66
C GLY A 94 1.35 -18.86 29.32
N GLY A 95 2.17 -18.07 29.99
CA GLY A 95 3.32 -18.56 30.75
C GLY A 95 2.90 -19.58 31.85
N ALA A 96 1.82 -19.30 32.59
CA ALA A 96 1.26 -20.21 33.58
C ALA A 96 0.82 -21.53 32.91
N ILE A 97 0.03 -21.48 31.84
CA ILE A 97 -0.49 -22.66 31.15
C ILE A 97 0.64 -23.48 30.53
N ILE A 98 1.59 -22.86 29.85
CA ILE A 98 2.73 -23.53 29.19
C ILE A 98 3.52 -24.31 30.23
N SER A 99 3.74 -23.77 31.43
CA SER A 99 4.58 -24.37 32.46
C SER A 99 3.90 -25.45 33.30
N LEU A 100 2.58 -25.68 33.16
CA LEU A 100 1.84 -26.68 33.95
C LEU A 100 2.47 -28.09 33.93
N PRO A 101 2.91 -28.67 32.80
CA PRO A 101 3.54 -29.97 32.81
C PRO A 101 4.82 -30.06 33.67
N ALA A 102 5.61 -28.98 33.68
CA ALA A 102 6.81 -28.89 34.52
C ALA A 102 6.43 -28.77 36.00
N PHE A 103 5.40 -27.99 36.34
CA PHE A 103 4.90 -27.87 37.71
C PHE A 103 4.45 -29.21 38.28
N PHE A 104 3.69 -29.98 37.53
CA PHE A 104 3.26 -31.32 37.95
C PHE A 104 4.42 -32.33 38.08
N ASN A 105 5.54 -32.08 37.41
CA ASN A 105 6.78 -32.83 37.55
C ASN A 105 7.71 -32.30 38.66
N HIS A 106 7.18 -31.57 39.64
CA HIS A 106 7.91 -31.01 40.80
C HIS A 106 8.92 -29.89 40.46
N GLU A 107 8.84 -29.28 39.25
CA GLU A 107 9.62 -28.12 38.89
C GLU A 107 8.89 -26.80 39.27
N TRP A 108 8.71 -26.58 40.54
CA TRP A 108 7.83 -25.53 41.12
C TRP A 108 8.22 -24.12 40.73
N LEU A 109 9.49 -23.85 40.40
CA LEU A 109 9.96 -22.53 39.95
C LEU A 109 9.74 -22.26 38.46
N SER A 110 9.37 -23.26 37.67
CA SER A 110 9.10 -23.11 36.25
C SER A 110 7.90 -22.21 36.00
N THR A 111 6.83 -22.30 36.80
CA THR A 111 5.62 -21.49 36.63
C THR A 111 5.85 -20.02 37.00
N PRO A 112 6.41 -19.66 38.16
CA PRO A 112 6.70 -18.24 38.46
C PRO A 112 7.70 -17.65 37.49
N LEU A 113 8.69 -18.38 36.99
CA LEU A 113 9.64 -17.88 35.99
C LEU A 113 8.97 -17.65 34.63
N ALA A 114 8.17 -18.60 34.16
CA ALA A 114 7.47 -18.46 32.88
C ALA A 114 6.43 -17.32 32.90
N THR A 115 5.69 -17.17 34.00
CA THR A 115 4.75 -16.07 34.19
C THR A 115 5.47 -14.69 34.24
N ALA A 116 6.60 -14.63 34.94
CA ALA A 116 7.42 -13.44 35.03
C ALA A 116 8.01 -13.06 33.64
N ALA A 117 8.48 -14.06 32.88
CA ALA A 117 8.96 -13.83 31.51
C ALA A 117 7.84 -13.29 30.60
N GLY A 118 6.64 -13.88 30.66
CA GLY A 118 5.49 -13.39 29.91
C GLY A 118 5.05 -11.98 30.31
N LEU A 119 5.07 -11.69 31.63
CA LEU A 119 4.81 -10.34 32.16
C LEU A 119 5.84 -9.34 31.64
N LEU A 120 7.13 -9.67 31.71
CA LEU A 120 8.23 -8.83 31.23
C LEU A 120 8.05 -8.51 29.73
N GLY A 121 7.76 -9.52 28.91
CA GLY A 121 7.46 -9.33 27.48
C GLY A 121 6.30 -8.35 27.28
N GLY A 122 5.22 -8.50 28.03
CA GLY A 122 4.07 -7.61 27.99
C GLY A 122 4.35 -6.19 28.49
N MET A 123 5.23 -6.03 29.48
CA MET A 123 5.70 -4.72 29.97
C MET A 123 6.56 -4.02 28.92
N ILE A 124 7.50 -4.74 28.30
CA ILE A 124 8.34 -4.21 27.23
C ILE A 124 7.44 -3.74 26.08
N ARG A 125 6.45 -4.54 25.63
CA ARG A 125 5.49 -4.14 24.60
C ARG A 125 4.80 -2.78 24.92
N GLN A 126 4.41 -2.59 26.18
CA GLN A 126 3.73 -1.35 26.60
C GLN A 126 4.69 -0.15 26.74
N ALA A 127 5.96 -0.41 27.03
CA ALA A 127 6.98 0.63 27.14
C ALA A 127 7.46 1.12 25.76
N LEU A 128 7.27 0.32 24.70
CA LEU A 128 7.66 0.71 23.35
C LEU A 128 6.73 1.81 22.82
N PRO A 129 7.28 2.90 22.24
CA PRO A 129 6.48 3.98 21.67
C PRO A 129 5.68 3.54 20.45
N ASN A 130 6.20 2.55 19.72
CA ASN A 130 5.52 1.89 18.61
C ASN A 130 5.66 0.37 18.77
N THR A 131 4.54 -0.35 18.65
CA THR A 131 4.52 -1.83 18.69
C THR A 131 5.31 -2.46 17.56
N GLU A 132 5.58 -1.72 16.50
CA GLU A 132 6.43 -2.15 15.40
C GLU A 132 7.88 -2.41 15.81
N ALA A 133 8.38 -1.74 16.85
CA ALA A 133 9.74 -1.95 17.36
C ALA A 133 10.01 -3.40 17.81
N VAL A 134 8.96 -4.16 18.18
CA VAL A 134 9.09 -5.61 18.48
C VAL A 134 9.63 -6.39 17.28
N TRP A 135 9.23 -6.01 16.07
CA TRP A 135 9.60 -6.69 14.83
C TRP A 135 11.04 -6.43 14.36
N HIS A 136 11.71 -5.43 14.96
CA HIS A 136 13.12 -5.14 14.69
C HIS A 136 14.07 -6.16 15.34
N LEU A 137 13.59 -6.92 16.34
CA LEU A 137 14.39 -7.99 16.94
C LEU A 137 14.66 -9.08 15.89
N GLY A 138 15.93 -9.29 15.59
CA GLY A 138 16.38 -10.31 14.65
C GLY A 138 17.63 -11.02 15.13
N PRO A 139 18.00 -12.14 14.48
CA PRO A 139 19.17 -12.96 14.86
C PRO A 139 20.49 -12.16 14.92
N PHE A 140 20.58 -11.05 14.19
CA PHE A 140 21.80 -10.22 14.11
C PHE A 140 21.69 -8.89 14.88
N THR A 141 20.63 -8.68 15.66
CA THR A 141 20.45 -7.43 16.45
C THR A 141 21.64 -7.20 17.41
N PHE A 142 22.21 -8.27 17.96
CA PHE A 142 23.37 -8.17 18.86
C PHE A 142 24.64 -7.61 18.17
N VAL A 143 24.78 -7.76 16.84
CA VAL A 143 25.91 -7.16 16.06
C VAL A 143 25.84 -5.64 16.06
N GLY A 144 24.65 -5.08 16.21
CA GLY A 144 24.43 -3.64 16.32
C GLY A 144 24.76 -3.04 17.70
N VAL A 145 24.82 -3.88 18.75
CA VAL A 145 25.03 -3.42 20.14
C VAL A 145 26.29 -2.57 20.33
N PRO A 146 27.47 -2.92 19.83
CA PRO A 146 28.67 -2.09 20.00
C PRO A 146 28.52 -0.72 19.34
N ARG A 147 27.92 -0.65 18.15
CA ARG A 147 27.65 0.63 17.45
C ARG A 147 26.62 1.46 18.19
N TRP A 148 25.61 0.82 18.73
CA TRP A 148 24.59 1.45 19.55
C TRP A 148 25.18 2.04 20.84
N LEU A 149 26.02 1.28 21.58
CA LEU A 149 26.72 1.75 22.77
C LEU A 149 27.60 2.97 22.49
N LEU A 150 28.36 2.95 21.37
CA LEU A 150 29.19 4.07 20.96
C LEU A 150 28.37 5.33 20.61
N ARG A 151 27.20 5.18 20.01
CA ARG A 151 26.30 6.30 19.68
C ARG A 151 25.64 6.86 20.93
N TRP A 152 25.19 5.98 21.83
CA TRP A 152 24.65 6.35 23.12
C TRP A 152 25.65 7.13 23.97
N ALA A 153 26.88 6.68 24.08
CA ALA A 153 27.95 7.36 24.82
C ALA A 153 28.30 8.74 24.23
N ARG A 154 28.05 8.97 22.94
CA ARG A 154 28.24 10.25 22.25
C ARG A 154 27.00 11.18 22.32
N GLY A 155 25.94 10.79 22.97
CA GLY A 155 24.72 11.60 23.16
C GLY A 155 23.92 11.87 21.85
N ARG A 156 24.20 11.16 20.76
CA ARG A 156 23.64 11.46 19.44
C ARG A 156 22.25 10.89 19.14
N GLU A 157 21.77 9.91 19.91
CA GLU A 157 20.47 9.27 19.64
C GLU A 157 19.70 9.00 20.94
N ARG A 158 18.68 9.79 21.21
CA ARG A 158 17.71 9.51 22.30
C ARG A 158 16.53 8.62 21.86
N GLU A 159 16.29 8.48 20.57
CA GLU A 159 15.05 7.86 20.06
C GLU A 159 15.14 6.36 19.74
N GLN A 160 16.34 5.79 19.55
CA GLN A 160 16.50 4.37 19.14
C GLN A 160 16.78 3.40 20.31
N HIS A 161 16.69 3.82 21.57
CA HIS A 161 16.97 2.95 22.72
C HIS A 161 15.93 1.82 22.88
N TRP A 162 14.73 2.04 22.40
CA TRP A 162 13.60 1.13 22.55
C TRP A 162 13.78 -0.21 21.80
N GLU A 163 14.52 -0.22 20.69
CA GLU A 163 14.77 -1.44 19.90
C GLU A 163 15.60 -2.49 20.64
N MET A 164 16.39 -2.06 21.63
CA MET A 164 17.22 -2.95 22.43
C MET A 164 16.48 -3.57 23.63
N LEU A 165 15.29 -3.07 23.98
CA LEU A 165 14.53 -3.60 25.13
C LEU A 165 14.16 -5.10 24.99
N PRO A 166 13.68 -5.61 23.84
CA PRO A 166 13.41 -7.03 23.69
C PRO A 166 14.67 -7.89 23.84
N LEU A 167 15.82 -7.43 23.34
CA LEU A 167 17.11 -8.11 23.52
C LEU A 167 17.53 -8.12 25.00
N ALA A 168 17.44 -6.99 25.69
CA ALA A 168 17.71 -6.88 27.11
C ALA A 168 16.78 -7.79 27.93
N GLY A 169 15.51 -7.90 27.54
CA GLY A 169 14.54 -8.84 28.12
C GLY A 169 14.99 -10.29 27.99
N CYS A 170 15.44 -10.73 26.81
CA CYS A 170 15.96 -12.09 26.61
C CYS A 170 17.16 -12.38 27.53
N VAL A 171 18.07 -11.41 27.67
CA VAL A 171 19.23 -11.53 28.54
C VAL A 171 18.78 -11.64 30.01
N ALA A 172 17.85 -10.77 30.43
CA ALA A 172 17.37 -10.74 31.82
C ALA A 172 16.67 -12.04 32.22
N ILE A 173 15.80 -12.60 31.39
CA ILE A 173 15.12 -13.87 31.72
C ILE A 173 16.08 -15.06 31.76
N GLU A 174 17.11 -15.09 30.90
CA GLU A 174 18.10 -16.17 30.94
C GLU A 174 19.00 -16.04 32.13
N LEU A 175 19.47 -14.85 32.49
CA LEU A 175 20.24 -14.63 33.72
C LEU A 175 19.44 -14.99 34.98
N ALA A 176 18.14 -14.66 35.02
CA ALA A 176 17.25 -15.08 36.10
C ALA A 176 17.14 -16.62 36.15
N ARG A 177 17.00 -17.33 35.02
CA ARG A 177 16.95 -18.80 34.97
C ARG A 177 18.23 -19.42 35.47
N ILE A 178 19.38 -18.93 35.04
CA ILE A 178 20.70 -19.42 35.50
C ILE A 178 20.88 -19.17 37.00
N SER A 179 20.57 -17.99 37.50
CA SER A 179 20.73 -17.58 38.89
C SER A 179 19.83 -18.40 39.82
N LEU A 180 18.54 -18.57 39.45
CA LEU A 180 17.60 -19.40 40.20
C LEU A 180 18.02 -20.90 40.19
N GLY A 181 18.47 -21.40 39.04
CA GLY A 181 18.97 -22.77 38.94
C GLY A 181 20.19 -23.00 39.81
N ALA A 182 21.11 -22.07 39.90
CA ALA A 182 22.26 -22.13 40.78
C ALA A 182 21.86 -22.06 42.28
N ALA A 183 20.95 -21.12 42.63
CA ALA A 183 20.51 -20.95 44.01
C ALA A 183 19.79 -22.18 44.59
N PHE A 184 18.99 -22.87 43.78
CA PHE A 184 18.19 -24.05 44.19
C PHE A 184 18.78 -25.36 43.73
N HIS A 185 20.05 -25.40 43.31
CA HIS A 185 20.79 -26.60 42.89
C HIS A 185 20.03 -27.43 41.84
N GLY A 186 19.25 -26.77 40.95
CA GLY A 186 18.47 -27.40 39.90
C GLY A 186 17.34 -28.34 40.38
N ARG A 187 16.93 -28.29 41.64
CA ARG A 187 15.88 -29.18 42.18
C ARG A 187 14.48 -28.82 41.68
N TRP A 188 14.20 -27.55 41.51
CA TRP A 188 12.83 -27.06 41.25
C TRP A 188 12.71 -26.31 39.92
N LEU A 189 13.81 -26.26 39.15
CA LEU A 189 13.86 -25.56 37.87
C LEU A 189 14.81 -26.31 36.93
N TYR A 190 14.33 -26.56 35.71
CA TYR A 190 15.20 -27.09 34.66
C TYR A 190 16.14 -26.01 34.12
N THR A 191 17.43 -26.29 34.15
CA THR A 191 18.48 -25.44 33.56
C THR A 191 19.49 -26.30 32.82
N PHE A 192 20.07 -25.71 31.75
CA PHE A 192 21.20 -26.35 31.08
C PHE A 192 22.45 -26.25 31.97
N THR A 193 22.90 -27.36 32.48
CA THR A 193 24.13 -27.47 33.23
C THR A 193 25.17 -28.23 32.42
N ALA A 194 26.37 -27.69 32.36
CA ALA A 194 27.51 -28.33 31.71
C ALA A 194 28.73 -28.24 32.60
N ASP A 195 29.70 -29.16 32.39
CA ASP A 195 30.97 -29.23 33.10
C ASP A 195 31.95 -28.10 32.78
N LYS A 196 31.57 -27.20 31.88
CA LYS A 196 32.43 -26.12 31.34
C LYS A 196 32.00 -24.74 31.82
N SER A 197 32.95 -23.91 32.24
CA SER A 197 32.72 -22.53 32.67
C SER A 197 32.21 -21.61 31.57
N TRP A 198 32.45 -21.92 30.29
CA TRP A 198 31.97 -21.15 29.17
C TRP A 198 30.49 -21.43 28.77
N ALA A 199 29.88 -22.46 29.34
CA ALA A 199 28.52 -22.92 29.03
C ALA A 199 27.43 -21.85 29.08
N PRO A 200 27.44 -20.83 29.99
CA PRO A 200 26.41 -19.79 30.02
C PRO A 200 26.35 -18.95 28.75
N ILE A 201 27.46 -18.78 28.06
CA ILE A 201 27.51 -17.90 26.82
C ILE A 201 26.66 -18.49 25.69
N PRO A 202 26.84 -19.75 25.22
CA PRO A 202 26.01 -20.31 24.17
C PRO A 202 24.56 -20.55 24.65
N VAL A 203 24.30 -20.76 25.93
CA VAL A 203 22.94 -20.84 26.45
C VAL A 203 22.21 -19.50 26.29
N LEU A 204 22.85 -18.41 26.70
CA LEU A 204 22.32 -17.05 26.49
C LEU A 204 22.09 -16.74 25.00
N PHE A 205 23.07 -17.09 24.17
CA PHE A 205 22.94 -16.93 22.72
C PHE A 205 21.75 -17.70 22.15
N ALA A 206 21.59 -18.97 22.56
CA ALA A 206 20.47 -19.81 22.11
C ALA A 206 19.10 -19.28 22.57
N THR A 207 19.00 -18.71 23.76
CA THR A 207 17.77 -18.06 24.25
C THR A 207 17.42 -16.83 23.40
N VAL A 208 18.39 -15.98 23.11
CA VAL A 208 18.18 -14.84 22.19
C VAL A 208 17.73 -15.32 20.81
N MET A 209 18.39 -16.34 20.25
CA MET A 209 18.04 -16.90 18.94
C MET A 209 16.65 -17.56 18.94
N ALA A 210 16.28 -18.28 20.00
CA ALA A 210 14.97 -18.93 20.12
C ALA A 210 13.81 -17.92 20.18
N VAL A 211 14.07 -16.67 20.54
CA VAL A 211 13.11 -15.56 20.47
C VAL A 211 13.22 -14.82 19.15
N ALA A 212 14.42 -14.49 18.70
CA ALA A 212 14.65 -13.63 17.54
C ALA A 212 14.32 -14.31 16.21
N ILE A 213 14.58 -15.63 16.06
CA ILE A 213 14.29 -16.37 14.83
C ILE A 213 12.78 -16.39 14.53
N PRO A 214 11.89 -16.79 15.46
CA PRO A 214 10.44 -16.70 15.26
C PRO A 214 9.97 -15.30 14.86
N ILE A 215 10.38 -14.29 15.60
CA ILE A 215 9.99 -12.90 15.33
C ILE A 215 10.43 -12.48 13.93
N LYS A 216 11.66 -12.83 13.51
CA LYS A 216 12.15 -12.51 12.17
C LYS A 216 11.38 -13.21 11.07
N ILE A 217 11.08 -14.52 11.24
CA ILE A 217 10.27 -15.30 10.28
C ILE A 217 8.89 -14.62 10.09
N TRP A 218 8.21 -14.32 11.19
CA TRP A 218 6.89 -13.73 11.16
C TRP A 218 6.92 -12.30 10.61
N ASN A 219 7.95 -11.50 10.92
CA ASN A 219 8.11 -10.17 10.35
C ASN A 219 8.30 -10.22 8.83
N THR A 220 9.11 -11.16 8.32
CA THR A 220 9.29 -11.32 6.87
C THR A 220 7.95 -11.61 6.18
N ILE A 221 7.18 -12.56 6.70
CA ILE A 221 5.87 -12.92 6.14
C ILE A 221 4.86 -11.74 6.24
N ARG A 222 4.91 -10.97 7.35
CA ARG A 222 4.09 -9.77 7.55
C ARG A 222 4.43 -8.70 6.50
N VAL A 223 5.71 -8.43 6.28
CA VAL A 223 6.17 -7.43 5.30
C VAL A 223 5.81 -7.84 3.89
N GLU A 224 5.97 -9.12 3.54
CA GLU A 224 5.56 -9.65 2.23
C GLU A 224 4.04 -9.47 2.00
N ALA A 225 3.21 -9.83 3.00
CA ALA A 225 1.76 -9.66 2.88
C ALA A 225 1.32 -8.20 2.75
N ASN A 226 1.95 -7.28 3.52
CA ASN A 226 1.68 -5.85 3.40
C ASN A 226 2.11 -5.31 2.03
N LEU A 227 3.23 -5.79 1.49
CA LEU A 227 3.70 -5.39 0.17
C LEU A 227 2.73 -5.83 -0.94
N GLU A 228 2.24 -7.07 -0.87
CA GLU A 228 1.23 -7.58 -1.81
C GLU A 228 -0.06 -6.76 -1.76
N GLU A 229 -0.54 -6.42 -0.55
CA GLU A 229 -1.73 -5.59 -0.36
C GLU A 229 -1.56 -4.20 -0.97
N HIS A 230 -0.41 -3.54 -0.71
CA HIS A 230 -0.09 -2.23 -1.30
C HIS A 230 0.01 -2.30 -2.83
N GLN A 231 0.61 -3.35 -3.40
CA GLN A 231 0.66 -3.55 -4.84
C GLN A 231 -0.74 -3.71 -5.45
N GLN A 232 -1.63 -4.48 -4.80
CA GLN A 232 -3.01 -4.63 -5.24
C GLN A 232 -3.79 -3.30 -5.17
N MET A 233 -3.60 -2.53 -4.10
CA MET A 233 -4.23 -1.19 -3.97
C MET A 233 -3.73 -0.23 -5.05
N LEU A 234 -2.42 -0.22 -5.34
CA LEU A 234 -1.84 0.59 -6.42
C LEU A 234 -2.37 0.18 -7.79
N LEU A 235 -2.47 -1.13 -8.04
CA LEU A 235 -3.03 -1.64 -9.29
C LEU A 235 -4.50 -1.24 -9.44
N LYS A 236 -5.29 -1.39 -8.37
CA LYS A 236 -6.70 -0.97 -8.35
C LYS A 236 -6.84 0.54 -8.57
N ALA A 237 -6.05 1.36 -7.88
CA ALA A 237 -6.07 2.81 -8.06
C ALA A 237 -5.69 3.21 -9.50
N ARG A 238 -4.71 2.52 -10.11
CA ARG A 238 -4.36 2.73 -11.53
C ARG A 238 -5.51 2.32 -12.45
N MET A 239 -6.18 1.19 -12.19
CA MET A 239 -7.34 0.75 -12.98
C MET A 239 -8.51 1.71 -12.83
N ASP A 240 -8.79 2.22 -11.62
CA ASP A 240 -9.84 3.20 -11.38
C ASP A 240 -9.53 4.52 -12.08
N ALA A 241 -8.26 4.98 -12.05
CA ALA A 241 -7.82 6.16 -12.77
C ALA A 241 -7.94 6.01 -14.30
N LEU A 242 -7.54 4.86 -14.85
CA LEU A 242 -7.71 4.55 -16.28
C LEU A 242 -9.19 4.46 -16.66
N SER A 243 -10.03 3.85 -15.84
CA SER A 243 -11.47 3.75 -16.08
C SER A 243 -12.17 5.10 -16.03
N SER A 244 -11.68 6.04 -15.22
CA SER A 244 -12.24 7.41 -15.14
C SER A 244 -11.88 8.26 -16.37
N GLN A 245 -10.84 7.91 -17.12
CA GLN A 245 -10.47 8.59 -18.38
C GLN A 245 -11.41 8.18 -19.54
N ILE A 246 -12.01 7.00 -19.48
CA ILE A 246 -13.07 6.62 -20.42
C ILE A 246 -14.38 7.14 -19.82
N ASN A 247 -15.00 8.14 -20.45
CA ASN A 247 -16.34 8.57 -20.05
C ASN A 247 -17.34 7.43 -20.33
N PRO A 248 -17.82 6.66 -19.30
CA PRO A 248 -18.67 5.50 -19.52
C PRO A 248 -19.95 5.86 -20.27
N GLN A 249 -20.42 7.09 -20.09
CA GLN A 249 -21.63 7.61 -20.71
C GLN A 249 -21.49 7.70 -22.24
N ILE A 250 -20.30 8.12 -22.73
CA ILE A 250 -20.04 8.17 -24.18
C ILE A 250 -20.08 6.76 -24.74
N LEU A 251 -19.43 5.79 -24.08
CA LEU A 251 -19.41 4.41 -24.54
C LEU A 251 -20.81 3.82 -24.61
N PHE A 252 -21.61 3.94 -23.55
CA PHE A 252 -22.99 3.43 -23.51
C PHE A 252 -23.87 4.12 -24.56
N ASN A 253 -23.77 5.44 -24.68
CA ASN A 253 -24.55 6.20 -25.66
C ASN A 253 -24.20 5.80 -27.11
N THR A 254 -22.91 5.64 -27.40
CA THR A 254 -22.45 5.21 -28.73
C THR A 254 -22.90 3.80 -29.06
N LEU A 255 -22.81 2.85 -28.11
CA LEU A 255 -23.30 1.49 -28.30
C LEU A 255 -24.82 1.45 -28.54
N ASN A 256 -25.59 2.28 -27.85
CA ASN A 256 -27.03 2.42 -28.09
C ASN A 256 -27.32 2.99 -29.48
N THR A 257 -26.54 3.99 -29.91
CA THR A 257 -26.61 4.56 -31.26
C THR A 257 -26.31 3.48 -32.33
N VAL A 258 -25.25 2.70 -32.15
CA VAL A 258 -24.90 1.59 -33.03
C VAL A 258 -26.04 0.58 -33.10
N SER A 259 -26.61 0.22 -31.94
CA SER A 259 -27.74 -0.75 -31.87
C SER A 259 -28.98 -0.26 -32.64
N ALA A 260 -29.26 1.04 -32.60
CA ALA A 260 -30.34 1.65 -33.37
C ALA A 260 -30.02 1.66 -34.89
N LEU A 261 -28.79 2.06 -35.25
CA LEU A 261 -28.34 2.20 -36.63
C LEU A 261 -28.23 0.86 -37.36
N ILE A 262 -27.92 -0.27 -36.68
CA ILE A 262 -27.82 -1.59 -37.29
C ILE A 262 -29.05 -1.93 -38.14
N ARG A 263 -30.23 -1.47 -37.73
CA ARG A 263 -31.50 -1.75 -38.44
C ARG A 263 -31.85 -0.70 -39.51
N MET A 264 -31.38 0.55 -39.32
CA MET A 264 -31.78 1.69 -40.14
C MET A 264 -30.72 2.03 -41.22
N ASP A 265 -29.46 2.01 -40.84
CA ASP A 265 -28.30 2.33 -41.67
C ASP A 265 -27.08 1.51 -41.21
N PRO A 266 -26.94 0.25 -41.71
CA PRO A 266 -25.83 -0.62 -41.31
C PRO A 266 -24.46 -0.09 -41.68
N ASP A 267 -24.31 0.71 -42.73
CA ASP A 267 -23.04 1.28 -43.17
C ASP A 267 -22.61 2.38 -42.20
N MET A 268 -23.54 3.24 -41.77
CA MET A 268 -23.26 4.25 -40.73
C MET A 268 -22.96 3.57 -39.36
N ALA A 269 -23.66 2.50 -39.02
CA ALA A 269 -23.35 1.73 -37.80
C ALA A 269 -21.90 1.23 -37.80
N ARG A 270 -21.41 0.73 -38.94
CA ARG A 270 -20.01 0.30 -39.10
C ARG A 270 -19.02 1.45 -38.94
N VAL A 271 -19.32 2.61 -39.52
CA VAL A 271 -18.49 3.83 -39.36
C VAL A 271 -18.39 4.23 -37.89
N VAL A 272 -19.51 4.28 -37.19
CA VAL A 272 -19.56 4.63 -35.76
C VAL A 272 -18.73 3.64 -34.91
N VAL A 273 -18.80 2.33 -35.18
CA VAL A 273 -17.98 1.32 -34.49
C VAL A 273 -16.49 1.53 -34.75
N LEU A 274 -16.08 1.83 -35.97
CA LEU A 274 -14.67 2.11 -36.29
C LEU A 274 -14.17 3.36 -35.58
N LYS A 275 -14.96 4.44 -35.55
CA LYS A 275 -14.61 5.69 -34.85
C LYS A 275 -14.53 5.47 -33.33
N LEU A 276 -15.48 4.74 -32.75
CA LEU A 276 -15.42 4.35 -31.32
C LEU A 276 -14.15 3.53 -31.02
N SER A 277 -13.78 2.60 -31.89
CA SER A 277 -12.56 1.81 -31.75
C SER A 277 -11.30 2.71 -31.77
N ASN A 278 -11.26 3.73 -32.64
CA ASN A 278 -10.16 4.70 -32.67
C ASN A 278 -10.07 5.53 -31.39
N ILE A 279 -11.19 6.03 -30.88
CA ILE A 279 -11.28 6.75 -29.61
C ILE A 279 -10.72 5.88 -28.48
N LEU A 280 -11.22 4.64 -28.33
CA LEU A 280 -10.76 3.73 -27.27
C LEU A 280 -9.27 3.41 -27.39
N ARG A 281 -8.76 3.18 -28.60
CA ARG A 281 -7.34 2.90 -28.83
C ARG A 281 -6.45 4.05 -28.40
N ARG A 282 -6.87 5.29 -28.64
CA ARG A 282 -6.12 6.49 -28.22
C ARG A 282 -6.15 6.66 -26.71
N LEU A 283 -7.31 6.55 -26.08
CA LEU A 283 -7.43 6.60 -24.60
C LEU A 283 -6.53 5.58 -23.89
N LEU A 284 -6.35 4.38 -24.49
CA LEU A 284 -5.49 3.33 -23.94
C LEU A 284 -4.00 3.54 -24.24
N ARG A 285 -3.64 4.31 -25.27
CA ARG A 285 -2.24 4.57 -25.68
C ARG A 285 -1.61 5.80 -25.06
N THR A 286 -2.41 6.76 -24.59
CA THR A 286 -1.90 8.08 -24.14
C THR A 286 -1.13 7.95 -22.84
N GLN A 287 0.17 7.65 -22.92
CA GLN A 287 1.15 7.83 -21.84
C GLN A 287 1.95 9.14 -22.03
N GLU A 288 1.76 9.83 -23.14
CA GLU A 288 2.49 11.05 -23.46
C GLU A 288 1.77 12.27 -22.87
N ASN A 289 2.56 13.17 -22.29
CA ASN A 289 2.02 14.41 -21.73
C ASN A 289 1.63 15.41 -22.82
N PHE A 290 2.29 15.35 -23.99
CA PHE A 290 2.07 16.22 -25.13
C PHE A 290 1.89 15.39 -26.40
N VAL A 291 0.99 15.86 -27.27
CA VAL A 291 0.71 15.27 -28.59
C VAL A 291 0.64 16.39 -29.64
N PRO A 292 0.91 16.12 -30.93
CA PRO A 292 0.66 17.08 -31.98
C PRO A 292 -0.82 17.49 -32.05
N LEU A 293 -1.12 18.76 -32.31
CA LEU A 293 -2.49 19.26 -32.36
C LEU A 293 -3.37 18.49 -33.37
N ARG A 294 -2.79 18.03 -34.49
CA ARG A 294 -3.50 17.14 -35.44
C ARG A 294 -4.11 15.90 -34.79
N GLU A 295 -3.48 15.36 -33.74
CA GLU A 295 -4.02 14.17 -33.05
C GLU A 295 -5.21 14.54 -32.18
N GLU A 296 -5.16 15.68 -31.47
CA GLU A 296 -6.31 16.19 -30.71
C GLU A 296 -7.49 16.48 -31.64
N LEU A 297 -7.25 17.16 -32.77
CA LEU A 297 -8.27 17.46 -33.77
C LEU A 297 -8.88 16.18 -34.38
N SER A 298 -8.05 15.19 -34.70
CA SER A 298 -8.55 13.89 -35.20
C SER A 298 -9.38 13.13 -34.17
N PHE A 299 -9.08 13.25 -32.88
CA PHE A 299 -9.93 12.69 -31.81
C PHE A 299 -11.28 13.41 -31.75
N VAL A 300 -11.24 14.74 -31.78
CA VAL A 300 -12.45 15.57 -31.81
C VAL A 300 -13.32 15.23 -33.03
N ASP A 301 -12.71 14.97 -34.18
CA ASP A 301 -13.42 14.60 -35.40
C ASP A 301 -14.16 13.26 -35.23
N ASP A 302 -13.47 12.23 -34.73
CA ASP A 302 -14.09 10.94 -34.47
C ASP A 302 -15.25 11.07 -33.46
N TYR A 303 -15.10 11.92 -32.45
CA TYR A 303 -16.15 12.17 -31.44
C TYR A 303 -17.35 12.94 -32.05
N LEU A 304 -17.10 14.01 -32.79
CA LEU A 304 -18.15 14.83 -33.44
C LEU A 304 -18.96 14.02 -34.45
N ASP A 305 -18.30 13.16 -35.24
CA ASP A 305 -18.98 12.30 -36.20
C ASP A 305 -19.93 11.28 -35.52
N ILE A 306 -19.53 10.75 -34.36
CA ILE A 306 -20.40 9.90 -33.54
C ILE A 306 -21.61 10.69 -33.02
N GLU A 307 -21.40 11.93 -32.58
CA GLU A 307 -22.48 12.80 -32.08
C GLU A 307 -23.42 13.24 -33.19
N VAL A 308 -22.92 13.51 -34.40
CA VAL A 308 -23.76 13.78 -35.60
C VAL A 308 -24.57 12.54 -35.97
N ALA A 309 -23.97 11.34 -35.97
CA ALA A 309 -24.70 10.09 -36.23
C ALA A 309 -25.80 9.84 -35.20
N ARG A 310 -25.61 10.28 -33.95
CA ARG A 310 -26.61 10.17 -32.88
C ARG A 310 -27.73 11.19 -32.96
N SER A 311 -27.39 12.44 -33.24
CA SER A 311 -28.33 13.57 -33.13
C SER A 311 -29.00 13.93 -34.45
N GLY A 312 -28.41 13.53 -35.60
CA GLY A 312 -28.76 13.94 -36.95
C GLY A 312 -27.97 15.17 -37.38
N SER A 313 -27.56 15.20 -38.65
CA SER A 313 -26.80 16.29 -39.27
C SER A 313 -27.54 17.64 -39.27
N GLU A 314 -28.84 17.63 -39.17
CA GLU A 314 -29.67 18.84 -39.08
C GLU A 314 -29.60 19.52 -37.70
N LYS A 315 -29.23 18.76 -36.65
CA LYS A 315 -29.19 19.26 -35.27
C LYS A 315 -27.81 19.72 -34.80
N LEU A 316 -26.74 19.27 -35.44
CA LEU A 316 -25.37 19.61 -35.06
C LEU A 316 -24.57 20.04 -36.29
N ALA A 317 -24.34 21.34 -36.45
CA ALA A 317 -23.45 21.92 -37.44
C ALA A 317 -22.03 22.03 -36.85
N ILE A 318 -21.02 21.73 -37.69
CA ILE A 318 -19.62 21.78 -37.28
C ILE A 318 -18.88 22.67 -38.27
N GLN A 319 -18.22 23.72 -37.76
CA GLN A 319 -17.35 24.60 -38.56
C GLN A 319 -15.91 24.51 -38.02
N LYS A 320 -14.94 24.35 -38.95
CA LYS A 320 -13.52 24.31 -38.61
C LYS A 320 -12.75 25.33 -39.42
N GLN A 321 -11.95 26.11 -38.76
CA GLN A 321 -11.03 27.08 -39.32
C GLN A 321 -9.64 26.81 -38.78
N ILE A 322 -8.98 25.79 -39.32
CA ILE A 322 -7.69 25.28 -38.86
C ILE A 322 -6.58 25.85 -39.73
N ASP A 323 -5.65 26.57 -39.12
CA ASP A 323 -4.40 26.96 -39.76
C ASP A 323 -3.47 25.75 -39.84
N GLU A 324 -3.05 25.38 -41.06
CA GLU A 324 -2.20 24.21 -41.30
C GLU A 324 -0.87 24.29 -40.54
N ASN A 325 -0.35 25.48 -40.30
CA ASN A 325 0.89 25.68 -39.54
C ASN A 325 0.75 25.27 -38.05
N THR A 326 -0.47 25.19 -37.52
CA THR A 326 -0.72 24.80 -36.13
C THR A 326 -0.74 23.27 -35.91
N LEU A 327 -0.86 22.49 -36.98
CA LEU A 327 -1.10 21.05 -36.89
C LEU A 327 0.04 20.24 -36.19
N GLU A 328 1.28 20.73 -36.39
CA GLU A 328 2.47 20.09 -35.80
C GLU A 328 2.84 20.65 -34.42
N ALA A 329 2.17 21.70 -33.94
CA ALA A 329 2.39 22.26 -32.61
C ALA A 329 1.98 21.25 -31.54
N PHE A 330 2.83 21.07 -30.53
CA PHE A 330 2.57 20.13 -29.42
C PHE A 330 1.66 20.78 -28.39
N VAL A 331 0.59 20.08 -28.03
CA VAL A 331 -0.37 20.47 -27.00
C VAL A 331 -0.50 19.38 -25.94
N PRO A 332 -0.94 19.69 -24.71
CA PRO A 332 -1.24 18.67 -23.72
C PRO A 332 -2.29 17.68 -24.24
N ALA A 333 -2.04 16.39 -24.14
CA ALA A 333 -2.97 15.36 -24.56
C ALA A 333 -4.34 15.52 -23.87
N MET A 334 -5.45 15.27 -24.55
CA MET A 334 -6.83 15.45 -24.06
C MET A 334 -7.15 16.92 -23.66
N LEU A 335 -6.60 17.91 -24.41
CA LEU A 335 -6.88 19.32 -24.17
C LEU A 335 -8.23 19.74 -24.75
N LEU A 336 -8.51 19.36 -26.00
CA LEU A 336 -9.72 19.79 -26.74
C LEU A 336 -10.95 18.94 -26.37
N GLN A 337 -10.75 17.68 -26.07
CA GLN A 337 -11.85 16.74 -25.79
C GLN A 337 -12.83 17.26 -24.74
N PRO A 338 -12.42 17.65 -23.50
CA PRO A 338 -13.37 18.06 -22.48
C PRO A 338 -14.12 19.36 -22.84
N ILE A 339 -13.51 20.23 -23.66
CA ILE A 339 -14.12 21.47 -24.11
C ILE A 339 -15.26 21.17 -25.09
N VAL A 340 -14.97 20.35 -26.09
CA VAL A 340 -15.95 19.95 -27.11
C VAL A 340 -17.08 19.11 -26.50
N GLU A 341 -16.76 18.20 -25.59
CA GLU A 341 -17.76 17.43 -24.84
C GLU A 341 -18.70 18.35 -24.06
N ASN A 342 -18.17 19.37 -23.37
CA ASN A 342 -18.96 20.33 -22.62
C ASN A 342 -19.85 21.18 -23.52
N SER A 343 -19.33 21.67 -24.65
CA SER A 343 -20.11 22.42 -25.64
C SER A 343 -21.29 21.59 -26.15
N ILE A 344 -21.08 20.33 -26.50
CA ILE A 344 -22.17 19.46 -26.97
C ILE A 344 -23.15 19.13 -25.82
N LYS A 345 -22.66 18.61 -24.70
CA LYS A 345 -23.49 18.07 -23.62
C LYS A 345 -24.26 19.15 -22.86
N HIS A 346 -23.60 20.27 -22.59
CA HIS A 346 -24.14 21.33 -21.75
C HIS A 346 -24.61 22.57 -22.53
N GLY A 347 -23.99 22.83 -23.68
CA GLY A 347 -24.37 23.96 -24.56
C GLY A 347 -25.49 23.59 -25.54
N LEU A 348 -25.26 22.58 -26.36
CA LEU A 348 -26.10 22.28 -27.53
C LEU A 348 -27.20 21.24 -27.24
N ALA A 349 -26.94 20.19 -26.47
CA ALA A 349 -27.91 19.12 -26.23
C ALA A 349 -29.26 19.61 -25.62
N PRO A 350 -29.30 20.65 -24.75
CA PRO A 350 -30.55 21.21 -24.25
C PRO A 350 -31.33 22.03 -25.28
N LYS A 351 -30.71 22.41 -26.41
CA LYS A 351 -31.29 23.29 -27.44
C LYS A 351 -32.05 22.45 -28.46
N ILE A 352 -33.39 22.58 -28.52
CA ILE A 352 -34.27 21.78 -29.38
C ILE A 352 -34.03 22.06 -30.87
N GLU A 353 -33.71 23.32 -31.21
CA GLU A 353 -33.50 23.78 -32.56
C GLU A 353 -32.16 23.35 -33.20
N GLY A 354 -31.36 22.61 -32.39
CA GLY A 354 -29.98 22.31 -32.80
C GLY A 354 -29.02 23.46 -32.57
N GLY A 355 -27.78 23.28 -32.98
CA GLY A 355 -26.78 24.32 -32.84
C GLY A 355 -25.49 24.03 -33.60
N GLU A 356 -24.55 24.93 -33.46
CA GLU A 356 -23.27 24.94 -34.16
C GLU A 356 -22.11 24.94 -33.14
N ILE A 357 -21.08 24.18 -33.43
CA ILE A 357 -19.79 24.27 -32.80
C ILE A 357 -18.74 24.73 -33.80
N ARG A 358 -17.96 25.71 -33.42
CA ARG A 358 -16.87 26.27 -34.24
C ARG A 358 -15.54 26.03 -33.54
N ILE A 359 -14.57 25.47 -34.26
CA ILE A 359 -13.19 25.26 -33.79
C ILE A 359 -12.26 26.07 -34.69
N ARG A 360 -11.48 26.96 -34.07
CA ARG A 360 -10.48 27.77 -34.75
C ARG A 360 -9.10 27.54 -34.15
N THR A 361 -8.08 27.44 -34.99
CA THR A 361 -6.69 27.46 -34.57
C THR A 361 -5.89 28.48 -35.39
N ALA A 362 -4.97 29.19 -34.76
CA ALA A 362 -4.09 30.15 -35.39
C ALA A 362 -2.75 30.23 -34.65
N LEU A 363 -1.71 30.70 -35.37
CA LEU A 363 -0.46 31.15 -34.75
C LEU A 363 -0.48 32.67 -34.70
N GLU A 364 -0.47 33.24 -33.50
CA GLU A 364 -0.47 34.66 -33.24
C GLU A 364 0.76 35.04 -32.40
N ASP A 365 1.68 35.84 -32.90
CA ASP A 365 2.89 36.29 -32.20
C ASP A 365 3.74 35.17 -31.56
N GLY A 366 3.88 34.02 -32.23
CA GLY A 366 4.62 32.86 -31.73
C GLY A 366 3.87 32.05 -30.65
N ARG A 367 2.57 32.28 -30.53
CA ARG A 367 1.68 31.53 -29.62
C ARG A 367 0.64 30.78 -30.45
N LEU A 368 0.37 29.57 -30.01
CA LEU A 368 -0.74 28.77 -30.50
C LEU A 368 -2.02 29.24 -29.82
N VAL A 369 -2.95 29.73 -30.62
CA VAL A 369 -4.30 30.12 -30.19
C VAL A 369 -5.29 29.04 -30.62
N ILE A 370 -6.10 28.55 -29.70
CA ILE A 370 -7.16 27.56 -29.94
C ILE A 370 -8.45 28.15 -29.38
N GLU A 371 -9.47 28.22 -30.21
CA GLU A 371 -10.81 28.69 -29.84
C GLU A 371 -11.85 27.62 -30.15
N VAL A 372 -12.72 27.35 -29.17
CA VAL A 372 -13.89 26.51 -29.34
C VAL A 372 -15.11 27.31 -28.91
N GLU A 373 -16.02 27.54 -29.86
CA GLU A 373 -17.23 28.34 -29.67
C GLU A 373 -18.46 27.45 -29.94
N ASP A 374 -19.48 27.55 -29.10
CA ASP A 374 -20.80 26.98 -29.33
C ASP A 374 -21.88 28.08 -29.27
N ASN A 375 -22.95 27.92 -30.03
CA ASN A 375 -24.12 28.79 -29.98
C ASN A 375 -25.25 28.18 -29.12
N GLY A 376 -24.87 27.46 -28.07
CA GLY A 376 -25.78 26.79 -27.16
C GLY A 376 -26.54 27.70 -26.20
N ILE A 377 -27.06 27.12 -25.13
CA ILE A 377 -27.83 27.86 -24.12
C ILE A 377 -27.01 28.85 -23.29
N GLY A 378 -25.67 28.74 -23.34
CA GLY A 378 -24.75 29.57 -22.56
C GLY A 378 -24.82 29.30 -21.05
N ILE A 379 -24.00 30.04 -20.30
CA ILE A 379 -23.82 29.89 -18.85
C ILE A 379 -24.10 31.25 -18.19
N SER A 380 -24.86 31.27 -17.10
CA SER A 380 -25.09 32.46 -16.31
C SER A 380 -23.84 32.90 -15.53
N GLU A 381 -23.65 34.18 -15.26
CA GLU A 381 -22.50 34.74 -14.53
C GLU A 381 -22.27 34.03 -13.17
N SER A 382 -23.34 33.77 -12.42
CA SER A 382 -23.28 33.11 -11.13
C SER A 382 -22.79 31.66 -11.22
N ARG A 383 -22.99 31.00 -12.35
CA ARG A 383 -22.55 29.64 -12.63
C ARG A 383 -21.15 29.63 -13.25
N LEU A 384 -20.82 30.65 -14.05
CA LEU A 384 -19.49 30.83 -14.65
C LEU A 384 -18.41 31.00 -13.56
N ALA A 385 -18.70 31.77 -12.50
CA ALA A 385 -17.81 31.92 -11.34
C ALA A 385 -17.53 30.57 -10.64
N ARG A 386 -18.49 29.61 -10.63
CA ARG A 386 -18.29 28.26 -10.09
C ARG A 386 -17.55 27.33 -11.04
N VAL A 387 -17.67 27.51 -12.34
CA VAL A 387 -16.95 26.70 -13.36
C VAL A 387 -15.44 26.85 -13.18
N TYR A 388 -14.97 28.02 -12.78
CA TYR A 388 -13.55 28.26 -12.46
C TYR A 388 -13.10 27.61 -11.14
N GLY A 389 -14.02 27.31 -10.19
CA GLY A 389 -13.70 26.78 -8.86
C GLY A 389 -14.11 25.33 -8.60
N GLU A 390 -15.26 24.89 -9.12
CA GLU A 390 -15.89 23.61 -8.76
C GLU A 390 -16.19 22.68 -9.95
N GLY A 391 -16.06 23.14 -11.20
CA GLY A 391 -16.32 22.35 -12.40
C GLY A 391 -15.14 21.41 -12.73
N ILE A 392 -15.37 20.09 -12.60
CA ILE A 392 -14.30 19.07 -12.72
C ILE A 392 -13.54 19.12 -14.06
N GLY A 393 -14.18 19.45 -15.18
CA GLY A 393 -13.56 19.44 -16.52
C GLY A 393 -12.68 20.65 -16.80
N MET A 394 -13.20 21.86 -16.66
CA MET A 394 -12.50 23.12 -17.01
C MET A 394 -11.43 23.49 -15.99
N SER A 395 -11.68 23.27 -14.70
CA SER A 395 -10.69 23.46 -13.64
C SER A 395 -9.48 22.53 -13.81
N ASN A 396 -9.70 21.28 -14.25
CA ASN A 396 -8.63 20.33 -14.54
C ASN A 396 -7.77 20.78 -15.73
N ILE A 397 -8.38 21.32 -16.81
CA ILE A 397 -7.63 21.88 -17.94
C ILE A 397 -6.73 23.01 -17.46
N ARG A 398 -7.27 23.99 -16.73
CA ARG A 398 -6.51 25.13 -16.23
C ARG A 398 -5.37 24.69 -15.28
N ALA A 399 -5.65 23.77 -14.34
CA ALA A 399 -4.64 23.24 -13.43
C ALA A 399 -3.51 22.52 -14.19
N ARG A 400 -3.86 21.76 -15.24
CA ARG A 400 -2.90 21.08 -16.08
C ARG A 400 -2.07 22.04 -16.93
N LEU A 401 -2.67 23.07 -17.52
CA LEU A 401 -1.95 24.13 -18.23
C LEU A 401 -0.97 24.84 -17.30
N LYS A 402 -1.40 25.16 -16.07
CA LYS A 402 -0.52 25.76 -15.07
C LYS A 402 0.65 24.87 -14.67
N LEU A 403 0.43 23.57 -14.56
CA LEU A 403 1.48 22.60 -14.26
C LEU A 403 2.52 22.50 -15.39
N LEU A 404 2.08 22.56 -16.65
CA LEU A 404 2.93 22.32 -17.82
C LEU A 404 3.60 23.61 -18.34
N TYR A 405 2.92 24.75 -18.28
CA TYR A 405 3.41 26.03 -18.82
C TYR A 405 3.72 27.09 -17.74
N GLY A 406 3.51 26.75 -16.44
CA GLY A 406 3.68 27.73 -15.36
C GLY A 406 2.65 28.85 -15.44
N ASP A 407 3.12 30.10 -15.58
CA ASP A 407 2.26 31.26 -15.76
C ASP A 407 2.24 31.74 -17.24
N ASP A 408 2.90 31.02 -18.16
CA ASP A 408 2.98 31.37 -19.57
C ASP A 408 1.86 30.72 -20.41
N PHE A 409 0.63 30.91 -20.00
CA PHE A 409 -0.56 30.52 -20.76
C PHE A 409 -1.71 31.47 -20.49
N HIS A 410 -2.64 31.57 -21.45
CA HIS A 410 -3.92 32.23 -21.23
C HIS A 410 -5.07 31.24 -21.44
N PHE A 411 -6.05 31.25 -20.52
CA PHE A 411 -7.23 30.41 -20.59
C PHE A 411 -8.44 31.21 -20.14
N ASP A 412 -9.32 31.49 -21.07
CA ASP A 412 -10.51 32.29 -20.83
C ASP A 412 -11.79 31.61 -21.31
N ILE A 413 -12.88 31.85 -20.59
CA ILE A 413 -14.21 31.32 -20.90
C ILE A 413 -15.17 32.50 -20.90
N THR A 414 -15.67 32.85 -22.07
CA THR A 414 -16.71 33.86 -22.25
C THR A 414 -18.03 33.20 -22.57
N SER A 415 -19.08 33.49 -21.79
CA SER A 415 -20.40 32.89 -22.03
C SER A 415 -21.51 33.90 -21.74
N ARG A 416 -22.58 33.81 -22.53
CA ARG A 416 -23.83 34.60 -22.32
C ARG A 416 -25.05 33.70 -22.46
N PRO A 417 -25.98 33.76 -21.52
CA PRO A 417 -27.23 32.97 -21.59
C PRO A 417 -27.98 33.24 -22.91
N GLY A 418 -28.37 32.16 -23.58
CA GLY A 418 -29.08 32.20 -24.87
C GLY A 418 -28.23 32.52 -26.09
N ILE A 419 -26.95 32.85 -25.94
CA ILE A 419 -26.04 33.13 -27.05
C ILE A 419 -25.06 31.99 -27.30
N GLY A 420 -24.42 31.46 -26.23
CA GLY A 420 -23.46 30.38 -26.30
C GLY A 420 -22.26 30.57 -25.39
N THR A 421 -21.23 29.76 -25.62
CA THR A 421 -19.98 29.76 -24.85
C THR A 421 -18.79 29.71 -25.79
N GLN A 422 -17.76 30.52 -25.51
CA GLN A 422 -16.47 30.50 -26.16
C GLN A 422 -15.38 30.19 -25.14
N VAL A 423 -14.52 29.26 -25.47
CA VAL A 423 -13.31 28.92 -24.70
C VAL A 423 -12.10 29.27 -25.58
N ARG A 424 -11.21 30.13 -25.06
CA ARG A 424 -9.97 30.54 -25.72
C ARG A 424 -8.77 30.09 -24.92
N ILE A 425 -7.84 29.43 -25.59
CA ILE A 425 -6.57 28.92 -25.02
C ILE A 425 -5.44 29.52 -25.83
N GLU A 426 -4.46 30.11 -25.15
CA GLU A 426 -3.22 30.57 -25.75
C GLU A 426 -2.05 29.96 -25.01
N VAL A 427 -1.17 29.28 -25.75
CA VAL A 427 0.03 28.64 -25.19
C VAL A 427 1.22 28.94 -26.08
N PRO A 428 2.46 28.92 -25.57
CA PRO A 428 3.65 29.01 -26.39
C PRO A 428 3.66 27.91 -27.46
N GLU A 429 4.08 28.25 -28.68
CA GLU A 429 4.27 27.25 -29.72
C GLU A 429 5.42 26.31 -29.36
N LEU A 430 5.13 25.03 -29.22
CA LEU A 430 6.13 23.98 -29.00
C LEU A 430 6.25 23.12 -30.27
N VAL A 431 7.33 23.34 -31.03
CA VAL A 431 7.60 22.62 -32.30
C VAL A 431 8.37 21.32 -32.07
N SER A 432 9.07 21.19 -30.94
CA SER A 432 9.74 19.98 -30.55
C SER A 432 9.77 19.83 -29.03
N ILE A 433 9.53 18.61 -28.54
CA ILE A 433 9.71 18.28 -27.12
C ILE A 433 11.07 17.64 -27.01
N ALA A 434 12.06 18.34 -26.42
CA ALA A 434 13.30 17.70 -26.00
C ALA A 434 12.96 16.65 -24.96
N PRO A 435 13.49 15.39 -25.05
CA PRO A 435 13.28 14.40 -24.03
C PRO A 435 13.79 14.96 -22.70
N ALA A 436 12.91 14.98 -21.67
CA ALA A 436 13.30 15.36 -20.33
C ALA A 436 14.47 14.45 -19.92
N SER A 437 15.64 15.06 -19.70
CA SER A 437 16.79 14.35 -19.16
C SER A 437 16.42 13.73 -17.84
N ALA A 438 16.54 12.38 -17.78
CA ALA A 438 16.25 11.52 -16.65
C ALA A 438 17.15 11.82 -15.43
#